data_db48bf37d025cd176ded4717de016235
#
_entry.id   db48bf37d025cd176ded4717de016235
#
_cell.length_a   1.000
_cell.length_b   1.000
_cell.length_c   1.000
_cell.angle_alpha   90.00
_cell.angle_beta   90.00
_cell.angle_gamma   90.00
#
_symmetry.space_group_name_H-M   'P 1'
#
loop_
_entity.id
_entity.type
_entity.pdbx_description
1 polymer ?
#
loop_
_entity_poly.entity_id
_entity_poly.type
_entity_poly.pdbx_seq_one_letter_code
_entity_poly.pdbx_strand_id
1 'polypeptide(L)' 'MVLTITTEYIGPSSKAFLDRQTRAHMGGLSFDSIEKTQLPELAKWVNVSAGLLIGKDKAQALADRIARL' A
#
# COMPACT_ATOMS: atom_id res chain seq x y z
N MET A 1 -10.05 -4.51 -2.24
CA MET A 1 -10.00 -3.04 -2.37
C MET A 1 -8.57 -2.52 -2.44
N VAL A 2 -7.80 -2.67 -1.37
CA VAL A 2 -6.40 -2.21 -1.37
C VAL A 2 -5.59 -2.92 -2.46
N LEU A 3 -5.74 -4.24 -2.58
CA LEU A 3 -5.02 -5.00 -3.59
C LEU A 3 -5.38 -4.56 -5.01
N THR A 4 -6.66 -4.35 -5.27
CA THR A 4 -7.13 -3.94 -6.60
C THR A 4 -6.53 -2.60 -7.00
N ILE A 5 -6.57 -1.63 -6.10
CA ILE A 5 -6.02 -0.30 -6.34
C ILE A 5 -4.50 -0.39 -6.56
N THR A 6 -3.80 -1.12 -5.69
CA THR A 6 -2.35 -1.27 -5.78
C THR A 6 -1.94 -1.94 -7.09
N THR A 7 -2.72 -2.92 -7.56
CA THR A 7 -2.44 -3.61 -8.82
C THR A 7 -2.50 -2.66 -10.01
N GLU A 8 -3.33 -1.64 -9.98
CA GLU A 8 -3.39 -0.64 -11.05
C GLU A 8 -2.08 0.12 -11.20
N TYR A 9 -1.30 0.24 -10.12
CA TYR A 9 -0.06 1.03 -10.12
C TYR A 9 1.20 0.17 -10.17
N ILE A 10 1.21 -0.97 -9.50
CA ILE A 10 2.41 -1.80 -9.33
C ILE A 10 2.33 -3.10 -10.16
N GLY A 11 1.12 -3.56 -10.47
CA GLY A 11 0.93 -4.74 -11.30
C GLY A 11 0.96 -6.04 -10.49
N PRO A 12 1.42 -7.15 -11.12
CA PRO A 12 1.31 -8.49 -10.51
C PRO A 12 2.03 -8.67 -9.18
N SER A 13 2.99 -7.81 -8.88
CA SER A 13 3.75 -7.90 -7.63
C SER A 13 3.05 -7.24 -6.45
N SER A 14 1.84 -6.73 -6.64
CA SER A 14 1.15 -5.94 -5.61
C SER A 14 0.89 -6.71 -4.33
N LYS A 15 0.51 -7.99 -4.44
CA LYS A 15 0.26 -8.79 -3.23
C LYS A 15 1.52 -8.93 -2.38
N ALA A 16 2.63 -9.29 -3.01
CA ALA A 16 3.91 -9.42 -2.30
C ALA A 16 4.37 -8.07 -1.75
N PHE A 17 4.16 -7.00 -2.50
CA PHE A 17 4.49 -5.65 -2.07
C PHE A 17 3.72 -5.27 -0.80
N LEU A 18 2.40 -5.47 -0.81
CA LEU A 18 1.55 -5.14 0.34
C LEU A 18 1.89 -6.00 1.56
N ASP A 19 2.11 -7.30 1.36
CA ASP A 19 2.52 -8.19 2.45
C ASP A 19 3.81 -7.69 3.11
N ARG A 20 4.76 -7.24 2.31
CA ARG A 20 6.01 -6.71 2.84
C ARG A 20 5.78 -5.47 3.70
N GLN A 21 4.91 -4.57 3.25
CA GLN A 21 4.61 -3.36 4.01
C GLN A 21 3.98 -3.68 5.36
N THR A 22 2.99 -4.55 5.38
CA THR A 22 2.30 -4.89 6.61
C THR A 22 3.18 -5.69 7.57
N ARG A 23 4.00 -6.59 7.05
CA ARG A 23 4.92 -7.38 7.89
C ARG A 23 6.03 -6.54 8.49
N ALA A 24 6.60 -5.63 7.71
CA ALA A 24 7.73 -4.84 8.16
C ALA A 24 7.33 -3.70 9.07
N HIS A 25 6.16 -3.12 8.88
CA HIS A 25 5.78 -1.87 9.52
C HIS A 25 4.52 -1.90 10.35
N MET A 26 3.69 -2.92 10.20
CA MET A 26 2.38 -2.99 10.85
C MET A 26 2.21 -4.25 11.70
N GLY A 27 3.31 -4.73 12.27
CA GLY A 27 3.25 -5.83 13.23
C GLY A 27 2.89 -7.18 12.66
N GLY A 28 3.11 -7.40 11.38
CA GLY A 28 2.83 -8.68 10.75
C GLY A 28 1.39 -8.90 10.34
N LEU A 29 0.57 -7.85 10.38
CA LEU A 29 -0.82 -7.95 9.91
C LEU A 29 -0.86 -8.30 8.43
N SER A 30 -1.88 -9.10 8.05
CA SER A 30 -2.16 -9.31 6.64
C SER A 30 -2.87 -8.06 6.09
N PHE A 31 -2.55 -7.67 4.85
CA PHE A 31 -3.22 -6.52 4.24
C PHE A 31 -4.74 -6.75 4.08
N ASP A 32 -5.19 -8.01 4.07
CA ASP A 32 -6.61 -8.35 4.02
C ASP A 32 -7.31 -8.08 5.34
N SER A 33 -6.54 -7.98 6.42
CA SER A 33 -7.08 -7.76 7.77
C SER A 33 -6.97 -6.30 8.20
N ILE A 34 -6.55 -5.42 7.31
CA ILE A 34 -6.41 -3.99 7.60
C ILE A 34 -7.79 -3.36 7.83
N GLU A 35 -7.94 -2.70 8.96
CA GLU A 35 -9.14 -1.95 9.26
C GLU A 35 -9.06 -0.54 8.68
N LYS A 36 -10.22 0.10 8.53
CA LYS A 36 -10.29 1.43 7.96
C LYS A 36 -9.43 2.45 8.72
N THR A 37 -9.34 2.30 10.03
CA THR A 37 -8.53 3.20 10.87
C THR A 37 -7.04 3.03 10.64
N GLN A 38 -6.64 1.90 10.04
CA GLN A 38 -5.23 1.59 9.75
C GLN A 38 -4.82 1.99 8.33
N LEU A 39 -5.76 2.37 7.48
CA LEU A 39 -5.48 2.73 6.10
C LEU A 39 -4.51 3.90 5.96
N PRO A 40 -4.61 4.96 6.77
CA PRO A 40 -3.63 6.07 6.67
C PRO A 40 -2.20 5.62 6.94
N GLU A 41 -2.00 4.69 7.88
CA GLU A 41 -0.67 4.17 8.16
C GLU A 41 -0.15 3.32 7.01
N LEU A 42 -0.99 2.44 6.48
CA LEU A 42 -0.63 1.64 5.31
C LEU A 42 -0.27 2.54 4.13
N ALA A 43 -1.07 3.57 3.89
CA ALA A 43 -0.83 4.51 2.81
C ALA A 43 0.53 5.20 2.94
N LYS A 44 0.92 5.55 4.16
CA LYS A 44 2.22 6.16 4.44
C LYS A 44 3.36 5.24 4.01
N TRP A 45 3.32 3.97 4.41
CA TRP A 45 4.38 3.03 4.08
C TRP A 45 4.39 2.67 2.60
N VAL A 46 3.21 2.55 2.00
CA VAL A 46 3.09 2.33 0.56
C VAL A 46 3.71 3.48 -0.22
N ASN A 47 3.44 4.72 0.20
CA ASN A 47 4.00 5.90 -0.46
C ASN A 47 5.53 5.86 -0.46
N VAL A 48 6.13 5.59 0.69
CA VAL A 48 7.59 5.53 0.82
C VAL A 48 8.18 4.45 -0.06
N SER A 49 7.64 3.23 0.02
CA SER A 49 8.19 2.09 -0.71
C SER A 49 7.90 2.15 -2.19
N ALA A 50 6.70 2.53 -2.58
CA ALA A 50 6.33 2.62 -3.99
C ALA A 50 7.07 3.75 -4.70
N GLY A 51 7.45 4.78 -3.98
CA GLY A 51 8.25 5.86 -4.55
C GLY A 51 9.54 5.39 -5.19
N LEU A 52 10.10 4.29 -4.67
CA LEU A 52 11.32 3.70 -5.21
C LEU A 52 11.06 2.83 -6.45
N LEU A 53 9.82 2.40 -6.65
CA LEU A 53 9.45 1.50 -7.74
C LEU A 53 8.79 2.21 -8.91
N ILE A 54 7.87 3.13 -8.65
CA ILE A 54 7.04 3.75 -9.67
C ILE A 54 7.17 5.27 -9.72
N GLY A 55 8.04 5.82 -8.88
CA GLY A 55 8.23 7.26 -8.81
C GLY A 55 7.32 7.93 -7.80
N LYS A 56 7.75 9.09 -7.35
CA LYS A 56 7.12 9.82 -6.24
C LYS A 56 5.67 10.22 -6.54
N ASP A 57 5.41 10.72 -7.73
CA ASP A 57 4.07 11.22 -8.07
C ASP A 57 3.04 10.09 -8.11
N LYS A 58 3.39 8.96 -8.72
CA LYS A 58 2.50 7.82 -8.79
C LYS A 58 2.32 7.17 -7.42
N ALA A 59 3.39 7.12 -6.63
CA ALA A 59 3.31 6.58 -5.28
C ALA A 59 2.38 7.42 -4.42
N GLN A 60 2.44 8.73 -4.53
CA GLN A 60 1.56 9.63 -3.80
C GLN A 60 0.10 9.43 -4.22
N ALA A 61 -0.16 9.29 -5.52
CA ALA A 61 -1.51 9.06 -6.02
C ALA A 61 -2.06 7.73 -5.50
N LEU A 62 -1.25 6.68 -5.49
CA LEU A 62 -1.64 5.38 -4.95
C LEU A 62 -1.96 5.49 -3.45
N ALA A 63 -1.09 6.13 -2.70
CA ALA A 63 -1.27 6.30 -1.26
C ALA A 63 -2.55 7.08 -0.95
N ASP A 64 -2.83 8.13 -1.71
CA ASP A 64 -4.04 8.92 -1.53
C ASP A 64 -5.30 8.07 -1.74
N ARG A 65 -5.29 7.22 -2.75
CA ARG A 65 -6.43 6.33 -3.03
C ARG A 65 -6.63 5.33 -1.90
N ILE A 66 -5.55 4.77 -1.37
CA ILE A 66 -5.62 3.84 -0.25
C ILE A 66 -6.19 4.53 0.98
N ALA A 67 -5.71 5.72 1.28
CA ALA A 67 -6.15 6.46 2.47
C ALA A 67 -7.63 6.84 2.42
N ARG A 68 -8.21 6.90 1.23
CA ARG A 68 -9.62 7.28 1.05
C ARG A 68 -10.58 6.10 1.06
N LEU A 69 -10.07 4.88 1.15
CA LEU A 69 -10.95 3.71 1.24
C LEU A 69 -11.69 3.72 2.58
#